data_ea997c6ea783e53d591a97aebc646ee8
#
_entry.id   ea997c6ea783e53d591a97aebc646ee8
#
_cell.length_a   1.000
_cell.length_b   1.000
_cell.length_c   1.000
_cell.angle_alpha   90.00
_cell.angle_beta   90.00
_cell.angle_gamma   90.00
#
_symmetry.space_group_name_H-M   'P 1'
#
loop_
_entity.id
_entity.type
_entity.pdbx_description
1 polymer ?
#
loop_
_entity_poly.entity_id
_entity_poly.type
_entity_poly.pdbx_seq_one_letter_code
_entity_poly.pdbx_strand_id
1 'polypeptide(L)'
;MFYYNDNRIKKRCALLMSIVLLVCLAAVLPMQVRAADAAIYPMYQRAVDFPQGDLSRLAQVIRKAQAGGEINIGFLGGSITEGRGAANVQDCYVSQVYKWWYEAFPLAQINVINAGVGGTSSYLGVHRVDAELLVHKPDLVFMEFAVNDTFTEFCMNSYENLIRKILMSESNPALVLLFATNAVGDSSQAVQAALGQYYDLPMISYGKAVTPEVEAGSFTWFQIAEDIVHPNNMGHSIFAGLITTYLEDLCAKLDTIEVDAARLQQYELPEPVTMQVYQNAHIENAATITPLEVLGYDVYDFNYHFGDNWYSMQDGSYISFVVEASNIGILYQRTVEGTFGQYDVYIDDQYVKTLDGNYVEFYGTETEAEELFASPDGGKAYHVIKIVKNPTSFNTDFVIIGLLVS
;
A
#
# COMPACT_ATOMS: atom_id res chain seq x y z
N MET A 1 27.48 36.08 59.70
CA MET A 1 26.81 34.82 59.98
C MET A 1 25.40 34.89 59.37
N PHE A 2 25.23 34.48 58.11
CA PHE A 2 23.94 34.54 57.42
C PHE A 2 23.34 33.13 57.34
N TYR A 3 22.27 32.91 58.08
CA TYR A 3 21.45 31.69 57.97
C TYR A 3 20.61 31.81 56.71
N TYR A 4 20.93 31.03 55.68
CA TYR A 4 20.14 30.89 54.48
C TYR A 4 18.97 29.91 54.71
N ASN A 5 17.75 30.42 54.52
CA ASN A 5 16.50 29.75 54.90
C ASN A 5 16.18 28.58 53.96
N ASP A 6 16.49 27.35 54.35
CA ASP A 6 16.40 26.11 53.62
C ASP A 6 14.96 25.66 53.27
N ASN A 7 13.95 26.35 53.82
CA ASN A 7 12.55 25.99 53.60
C ASN A 7 11.97 26.37 52.22
N ARG A 8 12.60 27.32 51.49
CA ARG A 8 12.13 27.66 50.12
C ARG A 8 12.61 26.70 49.08
N ILE A 9 13.79 26.13 49.25
CA ILE A 9 14.36 25.13 48.33
C ILE A 9 13.60 23.79 48.51
N LYS A 10 13.34 23.35 49.75
CA LYS A 10 12.55 22.14 50.06
C LYS A 10 11.10 22.22 49.49
N LYS A 11 10.46 23.40 49.56
CA LYS A 11 9.12 23.62 48.98
C LYS A 11 9.14 23.60 47.42
N ARG A 12 10.19 24.15 46.79
CA ARG A 12 10.34 24.10 45.32
C ARG A 12 10.67 22.69 44.81
N CYS A 13 11.51 21.95 45.52
CA CYS A 13 11.79 20.55 45.21
C CYS A 13 10.55 19.63 45.38
N ALA A 14 9.78 19.85 46.47
CA ALA A 14 8.52 19.14 46.70
C ALA A 14 7.46 19.46 45.62
N LEU A 15 7.37 20.74 45.16
CA LEU A 15 6.46 21.15 44.11
C LEU A 15 6.89 20.54 42.76
N LEU A 16 8.18 20.55 42.43
CA LEU A 16 8.73 19.94 41.23
C LEU A 16 8.53 18.41 41.21
N MET A 17 8.78 17.74 42.34
CA MET A 17 8.50 16.28 42.49
C MET A 17 7.00 15.99 42.36
N SER A 18 6.12 16.84 42.90
CA SER A 18 4.67 16.66 42.76
C SER A 18 4.20 16.89 41.32
N ILE A 19 4.80 17.82 40.58
CA ILE A 19 4.51 18.06 39.16
C ILE A 19 5.03 16.90 38.30
N VAL A 20 6.24 16.38 38.56
CA VAL A 20 6.80 15.21 37.90
C VAL A 20 5.97 13.94 38.21
N LEU A 21 5.51 13.77 39.45
CA LEU A 21 4.62 12.65 39.82
C LEU A 21 3.23 12.79 39.16
N LEU A 22 2.69 14.01 39.04
CA LEU A 22 1.43 14.24 38.33
C LEU A 22 1.57 14.02 36.81
N VAL A 23 2.70 14.40 36.20
CA VAL A 23 2.99 14.13 34.80
C VAL A 23 3.24 12.64 34.57
N CYS A 24 3.92 11.94 35.48
CA CYS A 24 4.08 10.48 35.42
C CYS A 24 2.75 9.72 35.70
N LEU A 25 1.88 10.23 36.59
CA LEU A 25 0.52 9.67 36.76
C LEU A 25 -0.39 9.95 35.57
N ALA A 26 -0.24 11.10 34.91
CA ALA A 26 -0.99 11.38 33.68
C ALA A 26 -0.52 10.52 32.48
N ALA A 27 0.77 10.12 32.48
CA ALA A 27 1.32 9.17 31.51
C ALA A 27 0.98 7.69 31.81
N VAL A 28 0.47 7.39 33.00
CA VAL A 28 0.03 6.07 33.49
C VAL A 28 -1.49 6.01 33.70
N LEU A 29 -2.22 7.07 33.34
CA LEU A 29 -3.67 6.89 33.18
C LEU A 29 -3.84 5.85 32.10
N PRO A 30 -4.54 4.71 32.39
CA PRO A 30 -4.90 3.78 31.34
C PRO A 30 -5.55 4.64 30.25
N MET A 31 -5.04 4.53 29.01
CA MET A 31 -5.74 5.06 27.87
C MET A 31 -7.21 4.68 28.08
N GLN A 32 -8.05 5.65 28.46
CA GLN A 32 -9.48 5.37 28.46
C GLN A 32 -9.76 5.03 26.99
N VAL A 33 -9.87 3.71 26.75
CA VAL A 33 -10.43 3.21 25.50
C VAL A 33 -11.64 4.08 25.28
N ARG A 34 -11.56 5.05 24.36
CA ARG A 34 -12.74 5.72 23.86
C ARG A 34 -13.62 4.57 23.47
N ALA A 35 -14.71 4.36 24.19
CA ALA A 35 -15.69 3.34 23.83
C ALA A 35 -15.92 3.56 22.33
N ALA A 36 -15.51 2.60 21.51
CA ALA A 36 -15.68 2.68 20.08
C ALA A 36 -17.09 3.14 19.86
N ASP A 37 -17.30 4.17 19.03
CA ASP A 37 -18.62 4.72 18.79
C ASP A 37 -19.58 3.54 18.65
N ALA A 38 -20.68 3.53 19.41
CA ALA A 38 -21.57 2.35 19.52
C ALA A 38 -22.03 1.84 18.13
N ALA A 39 -21.89 2.67 17.09
CA ALA A 39 -22.15 2.33 15.70
C ALA A 39 -20.98 1.57 15.02
N ILE A 40 -19.71 1.85 15.36
CA ILE A 40 -18.55 1.21 14.70
C ILE A 40 -18.27 -0.19 15.24
N TYR A 41 -18.56 -0.47 16.52
CA TYR A 41 -18.16 -1.72 17.15
C TYR A 41 -18.75 -2.99 16.53
N PRO A 42 -20.04 -3.06 16.15
CA PRO A 42 -20.56 -4.21 15.42
C PRO A 42 -19.93 -4.40 14.04
N MET A 43 -19.62 -3.31 13.34
CA MET A 43 -18.88 -3.35 12.07
C MET A 43 -17.44 -3.86 12.29
N TYR A 44 -16.78 -3.37 13.33
CA TYR A 44 -15.44 -3.82 13.72
C TYR A 44 -15.40 -5.33 14.00
N GLN A 45 -16.33 -5.88 14.77
CA GLN A 45 -16.37 -7.32 15.06
C GLN A 45 -16.42 -8.17 13.77
N ARG A 46 -17.18 -7.73 12.77
CA ARG A 46 -17.23 -8.39 11.46
C ARG A 46 -15.97 -8.18 10.66
N ALA A 47 -15.39 -6.96 10.73
CA ALA A 47 -14.17 -6.62 10.02
C ALA A 47 -12.98 -7.52 10.38
N VAL A 48 -12.89 -7.95 11.64
CA VAL A 48 -11.81 -8.78 12.17
C VAL A 48 -12.18 -10.25 12.36
N ASP A 49 -13.31 -10.68 11.77
CA ASP A 49 -13.75 -12.08 11.79
C ASP A 49 -12.90 -12.94 10.84
N PHE A 50 -11.64 -13.09 11.22
CA PHE A 50 -10.59 -13.92 10.61
C PHE A 50 -9.69 -14.48 11.71
N PRO A 51 -8.97 -15.59 11.47
CA PRO A 51 -7.78 -15.89 12.26
C PRO A 51 -6.82 -14.71 12.20
N GLN A 52 -6.45 -14.15 13.35
CA GLN A 52 -5.63 -12.92 13.41
C GLN A 52 -4.12 -13.21 13.36
N GLY A 53 -3.74 -14.46 13.20
CA GLY A 53 -2.37 -14.86 12.99
C GLY A 53 -1.40 -14.48 14.12
N ASP A 54 -0.12 -14.33 13.75
CA ASP A 54 0.94 -13.93 14.69
C ASP A 54 0.97 -12.41 14.89
N LEU A 55 0.80 -11.99 16.13
CA LEU A 55 0.77 -10.59 16.53
C LEU A 55 2.11 -10.10 17.12
N SER A 56 3.14 -10.94 17.17
CA SER A 56 4.42 -10.64 17.87
C SER A 56 5.05 -9.34 17.37
N ARG A 57 5.12 -9.15 16.03
CA ARG A 57 5.72 -7.95 15.44
C ARG A 57 4.89 -6.71 15.69
N LEU A 58 3.57 -6.80 15.50
CA LEU A 58 2.67 -5.69 15.73
C LEU A 58 2.66 -5.27 17.21
N ALA A 59 2.69 -6.25 18.13
CA ALA A 59 2.86 -5.98 19.56
C ALA A 59 4.20 -5.29 19.86
N GLN A 60 5.29 -5.68 19.18
CA GLN A 60 6.58 -5.01 19.33
C GLN A 60 6.55 -3.57 18.82
N VAL A 61 5.91 -3.29 17.68
CA VAL A 61 5.74 -1.93 17.17
C VAL A 61 5.02 -1.05 18.19
N ILE A 62 3.92 -1.55 18.78
CA ILE A 62 3.17 -0.83 19.81
C ILE A 62 4.05 -0.58 21.05
N ARG A 63 4.80 -1.59 21.54
CA ARG A 63 5.73 -1.42 22.68
C ARG A 63 6.84 -0.40 22.37
N LYS A 64 7.38 -0.42 21.15
CA LYS A 64 8.37 0.57 20.69
C LYS A 64 7.79 1.98 20.71
N ALA A 65 6.53 2.15 20.26
CA ALA A 65 5.83 3.43 20.31
C ALA A 65 5.56 3.90 21.75
N GLN A 66 5.11 3.00 22.64
CA GLN A 66 4.91 3.30 24.07
C GLN A 66 6.21 3.73 24.76
N ALA A 67 7.33 3.20 24.34
CA ALA A 67 8.66 3.57 24.84
C ALA A 67 9.20 4.89 24.25
N GLY A 68 8.46 5.56 23.37
CA GLY A 68 8.88 6.81 22.72
C GLY A 68 9.86 6.61 21.56
N GLY A 69 9.87 5.43 20.93
CA GLY A 69 10.73 5.14 19.79
C GLY A 69 10.22 5.80 18.50
N GLU A 70 11.09 5.80 17.48
CA GLU A 70 10.72 6.19 16.12
C GLU A 70 10.00 5.03 15.43
N ILE A 71 8.82 5.30 14.84
CA ILE A 71 7.96 4.32 14.16
C ILE A 71 7.72 4.77 12.74
N ASN A 72 8.09 3.94 11.77
CA ASN A 72 7.81 4.13 10.35
C ASN A 72 6.64 3.24 9.95
N ILE A 73 5.53 3.84 9.51
CA ILE A 73 4.30 3.15 9.11
C ILE A 73 4.09 3.34 7.62
N GLY A 74 4.04 2.23 6.89
CA GLY A 74 3.78 2.22 5.47
C GLY A 74 2.33 1.85 5.15
N PHE A 75 1.75 2.53 4.16
CA PHE A 75 0.49 2.16 3.55
C PHE A 75 0.73 1.93 2.06
N LEU A 76 0.49 0.70 1.60
CA LEU A 76 0.69 0.31 0.21
C LEU A 76 -0.65 -0.13 -0.37
N GLY A 77 -1.07 0.47 -1.50
CA GLY A 77 -2.35 0.15 -2.09
C GLY A 77 -2.68 0.91 -3.36
N GLY A 78 -3.95 0.85 -3.75
CA GLY A 78 -4.50 1.54 -4.90
C GLY A 78 -5.03 2.95 -4.56
N SER A 79 -6.05 3.38 -5.31
CA SER A 79 -6.68 4.70 -5.18
C SER A 79 -7.31 4.97 -3.81
N ILE A 80 -7.84 3.94 -3.14
CA ILE A 80 -8.43 4.08 -1.80
C ILE A 80 -7.33 4.45 -0.79
N THR A 81 -6.17 3.82 -0.90
CA THR A 81 -5.00 4.12 -0.07
C THR A 81 -4.38 5.48 -0.42
N GLU A 82 -4.34 5.84 -1.70
CA GLU A 82 -3.96 7.19 -2.16
C GLU A 82 -4.82 8.27 -1.50
N GLY A 83 -6.10 7.98 -1.26
CA GLY A 83 -7.07 8.87 -0.61
C GLY A 83 -8.17 9.37 -1.53
N ARG A 84 -8.42 8.69 -2.67
CA ARG A 84 -9.49 9.06 -3.60
C ARG A 84 -10.85 9.02 -2.93
N GLY A 85 -11.69 10.01 -3.24
CA GLY A 85 -13.01 10.23 -2.62
C GLY A 85 -12.97 11.03 -1.31
N ALA A 86 -11.80 11.21 -0.69
CA ALA A 86 -11.64 12.12 0.42
C ALA A 86 -11.58 13.59 -0.06
N ALA A 87 -12.34 14.47 0.57
CA ALA A 87 -12.39 15.89 0.20
C ALA A 87 -11.03 16.60 0.40
N ASN A 88 -10.26 16.16 1.38
CA ASN A 88 -8.92 16.66 1.68
C ASN A 88 -8.02 15.51 2.14
N VAL A 89 -6.71 15.70 2.07
CA VAL A 89 -5.71 14.72 2.54
C VAL A 89 -5.96 14.27 3.99
N GLN A 90 -6.41 15.20 4.87
CA GLN A 90 -6.69 14.89 6.28
C GLN A 90 -7.92 13.99 6.46
N ASP A 91 -8.81 13.93 5.48
CA ASP A 91 -10.04 13.14 5.51
C ASP A 91 -9.81 11.70 5.03
N CYS A 92 -8.67 11.40 4.37
CA CYS A 92 -8.36 10.05 3.96
C CYS A 92 -8.02 9.15 5.16
N TYR A 93 -8.30 7.84 5.04
CA TYR A 93 -8.13 6.90 6.14
C TYR A 93 -6.68 6.82 6.64
N VAL A 94 -5.70 6.94 5.75
CA VAL A 94 -4.27 6.93 6.10
C VAL A 94 -3.94 8.06 7.07
N SER A 95 -4.38 9.30 6.75
CA SER A 95 -4.15 10.47 7.60
C SER A 95 -4.87 10.38 8.95
N GLN A 96 -6.09 9.77 8.97
CA GLN A 96 -6.84 9.57 10.20
C GLN A 96 -6.17 8.50 11.10
N VAL A 97 -5.63 7.43 10.53
CA VAL A 97 -4.84 6.42 11.25
C VAL A 97 -3.53 7.04 11.77
N TYR A 98 -2.83 7.84 10.94
CA TYR A 98 -1.66 8.61 11.41
C TYR A 98 -1.99 9.50 12.60
N LYS A 99 -3.10 10.25 12.54
CA LYS A 99 -3.55 11.09 13.65
C LYS A 99 -3.76 10.28 14.92
N TRP A 100 -4.38 9.10 14.81
CA TRP A 100 -4.56 8.20 15.95
C TRP A 100 -3.22 7.79 16.56
N TRP A 101 -2.23 7.37 15.76
CA TRP A 101 -0.89 7.01 16.24
C TRP A 101 -0.22 8.18 16.97
N TYR A 102 -0.32 9.38 16.40
CA TYR A 102 0.25 10.59 16.98
C TYR A 102 -0.38 10.93 18.34
N GLU A 103 -1.71 10.79 18.46
CA GLU A 103 -2.44 11.06 19.70
C GLU A 103 -2.26 9.96 20.74
N ALA A 104 -2.22 8.68 20.33
CA ALA A 104 -2.08 7.52 21.21
C ALA A 104 -0.67 7.39 21.81
N PHE A 105 0.35 7.82 21.06
CA PHE A 105 1.76 7.68 21.45
C PHE A 105 2.50 9.02 21.40
N PRO A 106 2.17 9.97 22.30
CA PRO A 106 2.70 11.34 22.23
C PRO A 106 4.20 11.47 22.50
N LEU A 107 4.87 10.42 22.96
CA LEU A 107 6.31 10.37 23.16
C LEU A 107 7.07 9.78 21.96
N ALA A 108 6.36 9.10 21.05
CA ALA A 108 6.96 8.49 19.87
C ALA A 108 7.09 9.48 18.71
N GLN A 109 8.11 9.29 17.89
CA GLN A 109 8.20 9.94 16.59
C GLN A 109 7.50 9.05 15.57
N ILE A 110 6.36 9.49 15.03
CA ILE A 110 5.58 8.74 14.06
C ILE A 110 5.83 9.30 12.66
N ASN A 111 6.34 8.47 11.77
CA ASN A 111 6.50 8.76 10.35
C ASN A 111 5.52 7.89 9.55
N VAL A 112 4.81 8.48 8.59
CA VAL A 112 3.89 7.74 7.71
C VAL A 112 4.30 7.91 6.27
N ILE A 113 4.35 6.81 5.56
CA ILE A 113 4.60 6.72 4.12
C ILE A 113 3.30 6.22 3.48
N ASN A 114 2.64 7.09 2.69
CA ASN A 114 1.51 6.69 1.86
C ASN A 114 2.03 6.37 0.46
N ALA A 115 2.11 5.08 0.15
CA ALA A 115 2.46 4.53 -1.16
C ALA A 115 1.19 4.01 -1.88
N GLY A 116 0.07 4.73 -1.76
CA GLY A 116 -1.13 4.52 -2.57
C GLY A 116 -0.95 5.14 -3.95
N VAL A 117 -1.27 4.39 -5.02
CA VAL A 117 -1.26 4.87 -6.40
C VAL A 117 -2.54 4.42 -7.09
N GLY A 118 -3.34 5.39 -7.58
CA GLY A 118 -4.65 5.15 -8.17
C GLY A 118 -4.62 4.22 -9.38
N GLY A 119 -5.65 3.36 -9.51
CA GLY A 119 -5.83 2.45 -10.64
C GLY A 119 -4.85 1.27 -10.67
N THR A 120 -4.08 1.00 -9.60
CA THR A 120 -2.99 0.02 -9.64
C THR A 120 -3.27 -1.21 -8.76
N SER A 121 -2.85 -2.38 -9.26
CA SER A 121 -2.99 -3.68 -8.61
C SER A 121 -1.73 -4.09 -7.83
N SER A 122 -1.79 -5.25 -7.17
CA SER A 122 -0.63 -5.86 -6.52
C SER A 122 0.52 -6.16 -7.49
N TYR A 123 0.23 -6.32 -8.80
CA TYR A 123 1.26 -6.49 -9.83
C TYR A 123 2.18 -5.28 -9.92
N LEU A 124 1.62 -4.05 -10.01
CA LEU A 124 2.47 -2.87 -9.93
C LEU A 124 3.04 -2.69 -8.51
N GLY A 125 2.26 -3.06 -7.49
CA GLY A 125 2.69 -3.04 -6.09
C GLY A 125 4.02 -3.75 -5.87
N VAL A 126 4.19 -4.97 -6.39
CA VAL A 126 5.42 -5.76 -6.20
C VAL A 126 6.65 -5.18 -6.92
N HIS A 127 6.44 -4.41 -8.01
CA HIS A 127 7.52 -3.77 -8.75
C HIS A 127 7.99 -2.44 -8.12
N ARG A 128 7.11 -1.74 -7.37
CA ARG A 128 7.40 -0.42 -6.80
C ARG A 128 7.68 -0.40 -5.30
N VAL A 129 7.34 -1.47 -4.59
CA VAL A 129 7.40 -1.52 -3.11
C VAL A 129 8.79 -1.23 -2.54
N ASP A 130 9.87 -1.68 -3.18
CA ASP A 130 11.24 -1.44 -2.70
C ASP A 130 11.59 0.04 -2.72
N ALA A 131 11.33 0.70 -3.85
CA ALA A 131 11.71 2.09 -4.06
C ALA A 131 10.82 3.08 -3.30
N GLU A 132 9.53 2.76 -3.14
CA GLU A 132 8.57 3.69 -2.57
C GLU A 132 8.30 3.47 -1.08
N LEU A 133 8.46 2.24 -0.59
CA LEU A 133 8.12 1.89 0.78
C LEU A 133 9.26 1.27 1.58
N LEU A 134 9.87 0.19 1.08
CA LEU A 134 10.84 -0.58 1.87
C LEU A 134 12.16 0.19 2.09
N VAL A 135 12.52 1.10 1.19
CA VAL A 135 13.65 2.05 1.35
C VAL A 135 13.55 2.86 2.65
N HIS A 136 12.33 3.11 3.15
CA HIS A 136 12.06 3.84 4.39
C HIS A 136 12.08 2.94 5.63
N LYS A 137 12.41 1.66 5.49
CA LYS A 137 12.52 0.67 6.58
C LYS A 137 11.30 0.70 7.51
N PRO A 138 10.09 0.40 7.01
CA PRO A 138 8.88 0.45 7.82
C PRO A 138 8.93 -0.55 8.98
N ASP A 139 8.39 -0.16 10.14
CA ASP A 139 8.12 -1.05 11.26
C ASP A 139 6.76 -1.78 11.09
N LEU A 140 5.82 -1.14 10.41
CA LEU A 140 4.47 -1.63 10.14
C LEU A 140 4.06 -1.28 8.72
N VAL A 141 3.47 -2.24 8.02
CA VAL A 141 2.88 -2.05 6.69
C VAL A 141 1.40 -2.45 6.72
N PHE A 142 0.55 -1.57 6.21
CA PHE A 142 -0.82 -1.88 5.81
C PHE A 142 -0.88 -2.05 4.29
N MET A 143 -1.44 -3.16 3.80
CA MET A 143 -1.49 -3.49 2.37
C MET A 143 -2.92 -3.69 1.91
N GLU A 144 -3.35 -2.92 0.87
CA GLU A 144 -4.72 -2.92 0.35
C GLU A 144 -4.72 -2.95 -1.19
N PHE A 145 -5.21 -4.05 -1.79
CA PHE A 145 -5.40 -4.21 -3.23
C PHE A 145 -6.69 -4.99 -3.58
N ALA A 146 -7.59 -5.14 -2.62
CA ALA A 146 -8.70 -6.08 -2.75
C ALA A 146 -9.70 -5.73 -3.86
N VAL A 147 -9.86 -4.46 -4.20
CA VAL A 147 -10.74 -3.98 -5.29
C VAL A 147 -10.02 -3.84 -6.63
N ASN A 148 -8.69 -3.86 -6.65
CA ASN A 148 -7.89 -3.69 -7.85
C ASN A 148 -7.42 -5.03 -8.44
N ASP A 149 -7.22 -6.03 -7.59
CA ASP A 149 -6.87 -7.39 -8.01
C ASP A 149 -8.12 -8.16 -8.45
N THR A 150 -7.90 -9.18 -9.29
CA THR A 150 -8.93 -10.11 -9.75
C THR A 150 -8.64 -11.52 -9.26
N PHE A 151 -9.65 -12.44 -9.37
CA PHE A 151 -9.50 -13.86 -9.01
C PHE A 151 -8.73 -14.65 -10.07
N THR A 152 -7.53 -14.21 -10.39
CA THR A 152 -6.66 -14.88 -11.38
C THR A 152 -5.38 -15.39 -10.72
N GLU A 153 -4.76 -16.40 -11.32
CA GLU A 153 -3.45 -16.88 -10.91
C GLU A 153 -2.40 -15.78 -10.98
N PHE A 154 -2.49 -14.90 -11.97
CA PHE A 154 -1.64 -13.73 -12.13
C PHE A 154 -1.67 -12.80 -10.90
N CYS A 155 -2.89 -12.42 -10.44
CA CYS A 155 -3.01 -11.59 -9.24
C CYS A 155 -2.60 -12.33 -7.97
N MET A 156 -2.86 -13.66 -7.88
CA MET A 156 -2.38 -14.45 -6.75
C MET A 156 -0.85 -14.47 -6.67
N ASN A 157 -0.18 -14.70 -7.82
CA ASN A 157 1.28 -14.67 -7.91
C ASN A 157 1.82 -13.32 -7.47
N SER A 158 1.27 -12.22 -7.99
CA SER A 158 1.67 -10.86 -7.66
C SER A 158 1.51 -10.57 -6.16
N TYR A 159 0.35 -10.91 -5.60
CA TYR A 159 0.02 -10.64 -4.20
C TYR A 159 0.88 -11.45 -3.22
N GLU A 160 1.10 -12.75 -3.49
CA GLU A 160 1.96 -13.59 -2.65
C GLU A 160 3.42 -13.13 -2.71
N ASN A 161 3.95 -12.85 -3.91
CA ASN A 161 5.31 -12.35 -4.06
C ASN A 161 5.48 -11.01 -3.31
N LEU A 162 4.46 -10.14 -3.33
CA LEU A 162 4.47 -8.88 -2.59
C LEU A 162 4.47 -9.10 -1.06
N ILE A 163 3.63 -10.00 -0.53
CA ILE A 163 3.67 -10.42 0.88
C ILE A 163 5.08 -10.86 1.26
N ARG A 164 5.65 -11.79 0.51
CA ARG A 164 6.98 -12.37 0.79
C ARG A 164 8.07 -11.30 0.73
N LYS A 165 8.02 -10.41 -0.26
CA LYS A 165 8.98 -9.32 -0.43
C LYS A 165 8.97 -8.35 0.77
N ILE A 166 7.78 -7.99 1.26
CA ILE A 166 7.64 -7.16 2.46
C ILE A 166 8.17 -7.88 3.71
N LEU A 167 7.74 -9.13 3.92
CA LEU A 167 8.13 -9.91 5.11
C LEU A 167 9.63 -10.24 5.14
N MET A 168 10.29 -10.39 3.99
CA MET A 168 11.72 -10.68 3.87
C MET A 168 12.59 -9.42 3.83
N SER A 169 11.98 -8.23 3.87
CA SER A 169 12.74 -6.97 3.82
C SER A 169 13.62 -6.78 5.07
N GLU A 170 14.66 -5.94 4.94
CA GLU A 170 15.64 -5.70 6.01
C GLU A 170 15.01 -5.23 7.33
N SER A 171 13.94 -4.43 7.25
CA SER A 171 13.25 -3.89 8.43
C SER A 171 12.37 -4.91 9.14
N ASN A 172 12.04 -6.02 8.48
CA ASN A 172 11.27 -7.12 9.06
C ASN A 172 9.93 -6.63 9.67
N PRO A 173 9.09 -5.91 8.92
CA PRO A 173 7.94 -5.19 9.45
C PRO A 173 6.82 -6.11 9.91
N ALA A 174 5.94 -5.63 10.79
CA ALA A 174 4.60 -6.16 10.89
C ALA A 174 3.83 -5.89 9.60
N LEU A 175 3.06 -6.85 9.10
CA LEU A 175 2.22 -6.68 7.92
C LEU A 175 0.75 -6.96 8.27
N VAL A 176 -0.14 -6.00 8.00
CA VAL A 176 -1.58 -6.11 8.17
C VAL A 176 -2.27 -6.02 6.82
N LEU A 177 -3.10 -7.00 6.47
CA LEU A 177 -3.84 -7.01 5.22
C LEU A 177 -5.18 -6.30 5.38
N LEU A 178 -5.47 -5.38 4.48
CA LEU A 178 -6.72 -4.63 4.44
C LEU A 178 -7.53 -5.05 3.21
N PHE A 179 -8.84 -5.27 3.39
CA PHE A 179 -9.72 -5.68 2.30
C PHE A 179 -10.84 -4.68 2.09
N ALA A 180 -10.71 -3.85 1.07
CA ALA A 180 -11.77 -3.00 0.56
C ALA A 180 -12.80 -3.81 -0.25
N THR A 181 -13.91 -3.17 -0.58
CA THR A 181 -14.98 -3.70 -1.45
C THR A 181 -15.60 -2.56 -2.24
N ASN A 182 -16.35 -2.88 -3.29
CA ASN A 182 -17.13 -1.92 -4.07
C ASN A 182 -18.65 -2.07 -3.81
N ALA A 183 -19.45 -1.24 -4.47
CA ALA A 183 -20.90 -1.17 -4.31
C ALA A 183 -21.65 -2.50 -4.58
N VAL A 184 -21.06 -3.41 -5.35
CA VAL A 184 -21.65 -4.71 -5.69
C VAL A 184 -21.04 -5.86 -4.90
N GLY A 185 -20.17 -5.54 -3.93
CA GLY A 185 -19.51 -6.54 -3.08
C GLY A 185 -18.32 -7.23 -3.76
N ASP A 186 -17.83 -6.67 -4.88
CA ASP A 186 -16.71 -7.24 -5.63
C ASP A 186 -15.39 -6.92 -4.92
N SER A 187 -14.60 -7.96 -4.67
CA SER A 187 -13.36 -7.86 -3.90
C SER A 187 -12.58 -9.17 -4.00
N SER A 188 -11.29 -9.10 -4.22
CA SER A 188 -10.39 -10.26 -4.20
C SER A 188 -10.08 -10.79 -2.79
N GLN A 189 -10.78 -10.30 -1.78
CA GLN A 189 -10.59 -10.68 -0.38
C GLN A 189 -10.50 -12.18 -0.14
N ALA A 190 -11.32 -13.00 -0.81
CA ALA A 190 -11.37 -14.44 -0.55
C ALA A 190 -10.01 -15.12 -0.81
N VAL A 191 -9.33 -14.74 -1.89
CA VAL A 191 -8.02 -15.26 -2.27
C VAL A 191 -6.92 -14.64 -1.42
N GLN A 192 -6.98 -13.32 -1.24
CA GLN A 192 -5.99 -12.58 -0.44
C GLN A 192 -6.03 -12.98 1.03
N ALA A 193 -7.22 -13.24 1.60
CA ALA A 193 -7.36 -13.72 2.96
C ALA A 193 -6.88 -15.17 3.14
N ALA A 194 -7.00 -16.02 2.12
CA ALA A 194 -6.42 -17.37 2.17
C ALA A 194 -4.87 -17.30 2.25
N LEU A 195 -4.24 -16.40 1.50
CA LEU A 195 -2.81 -16.12 1.62
C LEU A 195 -2.47 -15.51 2.98
N GLY A 196 -3.28 -14.57 3.48
CA GLY A 196 -3.10 -13.99 4.82
C GLY A 196 -3.12 -15.06 5.92
N GLN A 197 -4.05 -16.02 5.86
CA GLN A 197 -4.07 -17.16 6.78
C GLN A 197 -2.86 -18.08 6.63
N TYR A 198 -2.45 -18.35 5.39
CA TYR A 198 -1.29 -19.19 5.11
C TYR A 198 0.02 -18.61 5.67
N TYR A 199 0.16 -17.28 5.61
CA TYR A 199 1.32 -16.53 6.14
C TYR A 199 1.13 -16.09 7.60
N ASP A 200 0.04 -16.49 8.24
CA ASP A 200 -0.26 -16.19 9.65
C ASP A 200 -0.30 -14.68 9.93
N LEU A 201 -0.98 -13.92 9.05
CA LEU A 201 -1.03 -12.45 9.09
C LEU A 201 -2.35 -11.92 9.65
N PRO A 202 -2.33 -10.79 10.39
CA PRO A 202 -3.55 -10.08 10.80
C PRO A 202 -4.27 -9.45 9.60
N MET A 203 -5.62 -9.44 9.67
CA MET A 203 -6.49 -9.05 8.57
C MET A 203 -7.66 -8.20 9.05
N ILE A 204 -8.00 -7.15 8.30
CA ILE A 204 -9.13 -6.26 8.55
C ILE A 204 -9.92 -6.06 7.26
N SER A 205 -11.22 -6.35 7.29
CA SER A 205 -12.10 -6.22 6.13
C SER A 205 -13.09 -5.06 6.27
N TYR A 206 -12.91 -4.04 5.43
CA TYR A 206 -13.91 -3.00 5.24
C TYR A 206 -15.20 -3.58 4.64
N GLY A 207 -15.09 -4.51 3.67
CA GLY A 207 -16.24 -5.15 3.04
C GLY A 207 -17.12 -5.90 4.04
N LYS A 208 -16.55 -6.76 4.90
CA LYS A 208 -17.30 -7.45 5.96
C LYS A 208 -17.96 -6.47 6.95
N ALA A 209 -17.37 -5.30 7.15
CA ALA A 209 -17.93 -4.28 8.03
C ALA A 209 -19.17 -3.61 7.43
N VAL A 210 -19.05 -3.08 6.20
CA VAL A 210 -20.05 -2.16 5.63
C VAL A 210 -21.14 -2.84 4.82
N THR A 211 -20.86 -3.96 4.14
CA THR A 211 -21.85 -4.64 3.28
C THR A 211 -23.12 -5.03 4.03
N PRO A 212 -23.05 -5.65 5.24
CA PRO A 212 -24.24 -5.96 6.00
C PRO A 212 -25.05 -4.73 6.45
N GLU A 213 -24.39 -3.59 6.68
CA GLU A 213 -25.08 -2.35 7.05
C GLU A 213 -25.82 -1.74 5.84
N VAL A 214 -25.22 -1.83 4.64
CA VAL A 214 -25.87 -1.41 3.39
C VAL A 214 -27.09 -2.32 3.11
N GLU A 215 -26.94 -3.63 3.25
CA GLU A 215 -28.02 -4.61 3.06
C GLU A 215 -29.15 -4.41 4.07
N ALA A 216 -28.84 -4.09 5.33
CA ALA A 216 -29.81 -3.80 6.38
C ALA A 216 -30.46 -2.41 6.24
N GLY A 217 -29.96 -1.55 5.35
CA GLY A 217 -30.44 -0.19 5.15
C GLY A 217 -30.04 0.79 6.26
N SER A 218 -29.01 0.46 7.07
CA SER A 218 -28.44 1.39 8.07
C SER A 218 -27.90 2.65 7.41
N PHE A 219 -27.31 2.49 6.23
CA PHE A 219 -26.94 3.52 5.28
C PHE A 219 -26.89 2.96 3.85
N THR A 220 -26.94 3.84 2.85
CA THR A 220 -26.73 3.45 1.45
C THR A 220 -25.25 3.51 1.10
N TRP A 221 -24.84 2.78 0.03
CA TRP A 221 -23.47 2.85 -0.46
C TRP A 221 -23.02 4.31 -0.73
N PHE A 222 -23.82 5.10 -1.41
CA PHE A 222 -23.49 6.50 -1.75
C PHE A 222 -23.50 7.48 -0.58
N GLN A 223 -23.89 7.04 0.63
CA GLN A 223 -23.62 7.82 1.84
C GLN A 223 -22.20 7.64 2.37
N ILE A 224 -21.55 6.52 2.03
CA ILE A 224 -20.19 6.20 2.45
C ILE A 224 -19.17 6.21 1.29
N ALA A 225 -19.62 6.42 0.06
CA ALA A 225 -18.80 6.40 -1.14
C ALA A 225 -19.16 7.54 -2.10
N GLU A 226 -18.18 8.02 -2.86
CA GLU A 226 -18.34 9.03 -3.90
C GLU A 226 -18.88 8.40 -5.18
N ASP A 227 -18.44 7.19 -5.49
CA ASP A 227 -18.82 6.41 -6.67
C ASP A 227 -19.01 4.92 -6.30
N ILE A 228 -18.93 4.02 -7.28
CA ILE A 228 -19.12 2.58 -7.04
C ILE A 228 -17.94 1.93 -6.31
N VAL A 229 -16.79 2.60 -6.16
CA VAL A 229 -15.56 2.06 -5.58
C VAL A 229 -15.06 2.91 -4.41
N HIS A 230 -14.95 4.23 -4.60
CA HIS A 230 -14.15 5.09 -3.74
C HIS A 230 -14.92 5.59 -2.51
N PRO A 231 -14.45 5.29 -1.29
CA PRO A 231 -15.02 5.84 -0.07
C PRO A 231 -14.98 7.38 -0.08
N ASN A 232 -16.07 8.04 0.32
CA ASN A 232 -16.05 9.46 0.63
C ASN A 232 -15.53 9.71 2.06
N ASN A 233 -15.58 10.94 2.57
CA ASN A 233 -15.11 11.27 3.92
C ASN A 233 -15.68 10.34 4.99
N MET A 234 -16.97 9.98 4.90
CA MET A 234 -17.60 9.07 5.86
C MET A 234 -17.05 7.65 5.71
N GLY A 235 -16.91 7.14 4.49
CA GLY A 235 -16.33 5.83 4.23
C GLY A 235 -14.87 5.73 4.67
N HIS A 236 -14.06 6.75 4.39
CA HIS A 236 -12.69 6.84 4.90
C HIS A 236 -12.64 6.86 6.44
N SER A 237 -13.57 7.57 7.09
CA SER A 237 -13.65 7.58 8.55
C SER A 237 -14.07 6.23 9.15
N ILE A 238 -14.96 5.50 8.47
CA ILE A 238 -15.29 4.12 8.85
C ILE A 238 -14.04 3.23 8.71
N PHE A 239 -13.35 3.29 7.58
CA PHE A 239 -12.15 2.48 7.36
C PHE A 239 -11.06 2.77 8.40
N ALA A 240 -10.76 4.06 8.66
CA ALA A 240 -9.85 4.45 9.73
C ALA A 240 -10.31 3.96 11.10
N GLY A 241 -11.62 4.10 11.40
CA GLY A 241 -12.22 3.63 12.65
C GLY A 241 -12.05 2.12 12.88
N LEU A 242 -12.17 1.30 11.83
CA LEU A 242 -11.92 -0.15 11.94
C LEU A 242 -10.46 -0.45 12.29
N ILE A 243 -9.52 0.23 11.64
CA ILE A 243 -8.07 0.05 11.88
C ILE A 243 -7.70 0.54 13.29
N THR A 244 -8.18 1.72 13.68
CA THR A 244 -7.84 2.27 15.00
C THR A 244 -8.48 1.48 16.15
N THR A 245 -9.72 1.00 15.99
CA THR A 245 -10.35 0.11 16.97
C THR A 245 -9.56 -1.21 17.11
N TYR A 246 -9.06 -1.75 16.00
CA TYR A 246 -8.19 -2.93 16.03
C TYR A 246 -6.90 -2.67 16.81
N LEU A 247 -6.26 -1.53 16.59
CA LEU A 247 -5.04 -1.14 17.31
C LEU A 247 -5.32 -0.86 18.80
N GLU A 248 -6.46 -0.26 19.14
CA GLU A 248 -6.91 -0.05 20.53
C GLU A 248 -7.14 -1.38 21.27
N ASP A 249 -7.79 -2.33 20.61
CA ASP A 249 -8.01 -3.69 21.13
C ASP A 249 -6.67 -4.41 21.40
N LEU A 250 -5.71 -4.24 20.49
CA LEU A 250 -4.35 -4.77 20.67
C LEU A 250 -3.63 -4.10 21.84
N CYS A 251 -3.70 -2.76 21.95
CA CYS A 251 -3.11 -2.03 23.08
C CYS A 251 -3.69 -2.53 24.42
N ALA A 252 -5.00 -2.77 24.47
CA ALA A 252 -5.68 -3.27 25.68
C ALA A 252 -5.27 -4.70 26.06
N LYS A 253 -4.84 -5.51 25.11
CA LYS A 253 -4.43 -6.93 25.31
C LYS A 253 -2.94 -7.13 25.24
N LEU A 254 -2.14 -6.06 25.12
CA LEU A 254 -0.70 -6.12 24.80
C LEU A 254 0.10 -7.02 25.75
N ASP A 255 -0.22 -7.00 27.04
CA ASP A 255 0.46 -7.80 28.06
C ASP A 255 0.09 -9.29 27.98
N THR A 256 -0.98 -9.64 27.28
CA THR A 256 -1.44 -11.03 27.11
C THR A 256 -0.96 -11.64 25.78
N ILE A 257 -0.41 -10.83 24.89
CA ILE A 257 0.11 -11.32 23.61
C ILE A 257 1.44 -12.00 23.86
N GLU A 258 1.47 -13.31 23.62
CA GLU A 258 2.71 -14.07 23.60
C GLU A 258 3.55 -13.61 22.40
N VAL A 259 4.81 -13.27 22.67
CA VAL A 259 5.74 -12.81 21.65
C VAL A 259 6.71 -13.93 21.31
N ASP A 260 6.66 -14.40 20.07
CA ASP A 260 7.65 -15.33 19.55
C ASP A 260 8.94 -14.57 19.22
N ALA A 261 9.97 -14.76 20.06
CA ALA A 261 11.26 -14.10 19.89
C ALA A 261 11.98 -14.51 18.60
N ALA A 262 11.73 -15.69 18.05
CA ALA A 262 12.32 -16.12 16.79
C ALA A 262 11.72 -15.32 15.63
N ARG A 263 10.41 -15.11 15.63
CA ARG A 263 9.71 -14.29 14.62
C ARG A 263 10.10 -12.82 14.65
N LEU A 264 10.60 -12.31 15.76
CA LEU A 264 11.09 -10.92 15.85
C LEU A 264 12.44 -10.71 15.16
N GLN A 265 13.23 -11.76 14.99
CA GLN A 265 14.55 -11.66 14.36
C GLN A 265 14.47 -11.81 12.84
N GLN A 266 13.73 -12.79 12.36
CA GLN A 266 13.49 -13.03 10.93
C GLN A 266 12.21 -13.83 10.76
N TYR A 267 11.47 -13.60 9.65
CA TYR A 267 10.37 -14.46 9.28
C TYR A 267 10.89 -15.80 8.74
N GLU A 268 10.46 -16.89 9.36
CA GLU A 268 10.48 -18.19 8.71
C GLU A 268 9.22 -18.30 7.85
N LEU A 269 9.37 -18.02 6.55
CA LEU A 269 8.23 -18.11 5.64
C LEU A 269 7.98 -19.56 5.24
N PRO A 270 6.71 -19.98 5.14
CA PRO A 270 6.37 -21.26 4.57
C PRO A 270 6.77 -21.33 3.09
N GLU A 271 6.77 -22.52 2.52
CA GLU A 271 6.97 -22.69 1.08
C GLU A 271 5.93 -21.88 0.31
N PRO A 272 6.29 -21.21 -0.80
CA PRO A 272 5.32 -20.44 -1.57
C PRO A 272 4.25 -21.35 -2.19
N VAL A 273 3.02 -20.87 -2.25
CA VAL A 273 1.91 -21.58 -2.92
C VAL A 273 1.75 -21.19 -4.38
N THR A 274 2.39 -20.08 -4.80
CA THR A 274 2.40 -19.60 -6.18
C THR A 274 3.82 -19.55 -6.73
N MET A 275 3.94 -19.29 -8.03
CA MET A 275 5.25 -19.11 -8.66
C MET A 275 5.94 -17.84 -8.14
N GLN A 276 7.23 -17.94 -7.82
CA GLN A 276 8.02 -16.86 -7.24
C GLN A 276 8.76 -16.06 -8.33
N VAL A 277 8.02 -15.56 -9.31
CA VAL A 277 8.56 -14.86 -10.48
C VAL A 277 8.81 -13.37 -10.26
N TYR A 278 8.29 -12.79 -9.17
CA TYR A 278 8.41 -11.35 -8.90
C TYR A 278 9.29 -11.01 -7.69
N GLN A 279 10.11 -11.93 -7.20
CA GLN A 279 10.99 -11.67 -6.04
C GLN A 279 11.94 -10.48 -6.25
N ASN A 280 12.46 -10.33 -7.47
CA ASN A 280 13.37 -9.25 -7.85
C ASN A 280 12.66 -8.16 -8.70
N ALA A 281 11.34 -8.11 -8.62
CA ALA A 281 10.55 -7.18 -9.41
C ALA A 281 10.91 -5.71 -9.08
N HIS A 282 11.13 -4.92 -10.12
CA HIS A 282 11.44 -3.49 -10.04
C HIS A 282 10.99 -2.78 -11.31
N ILE A 283 11.04 -1.46 -11.30
CA ILE A 283 10.73 -0.61 -12.44
C ILE A 283 12.01 -0.06 -13.02
N GLU A 284 12.23 -0.29 -14.31
CA GLU A 284 13.24 0.39 -15.11
C GLU A 284 12.60 1.58 -15.83
N ASN A 285 13.05 2.79 -15.53
CA ASN A 285 12.55 4.04 -16.13
C ASN A 285 13.65 4.79 -16.88
N ALA A 286 13.39 6.00 -17.36
CA ALA A 286 14.33 6.78 -18.14
C ALA A 286 15.61 7.19 -17.36
N ALA A 287 15.59 7.12 -16.03
CA ALA A 287 16.78 7.36 -15.20
C ALA A 287 17.65 6.10 -15.00
N THR A 288 17.08 4.90 -15.16
CA THR A 288 17.77 3.64 -14.80
C THR A 288 18.18 2.81 -16.01
N ILE A 289 17.45 2.87 -17.13
CA ILE A 289 17.78 2.13 -18.35
C ILE A 289 17.93 3.05 -19.56
N THR A 290 18.97 2.79 -20.37
CA THR A 290 19.18 3.48 -21.63
C THR A 290 18.61 2.67 -22.77
N PRO A 291 17.78 3.26 -23.67
CA PRO A 291 17.31 2.58 -24.87
C PRO A 291 18.45 2.08 -25.77
N LEU A 292 18.28 0.89 -26.35
CA LEU A 292 19.17 0.35 -27.36
C LEU A 292 19.07 1.16 -28.68
N GLU A 293 17.83 1.44 -29.09
CA GLU A 293 17.51 2.28 -30.23
C GLU A 293 16.32 3.17 -29.89
N VAL A 294 16.31 4.39 -30.38
CA VAL A 294 15.21 5.34 -30.17
C VAL A 294 15.03 6.24 -31.37
N LEU A 295 13.77 6.44 -31.77
CA LEU A 295 13.35 7.41 -32.77
C LEU A 295 12.03 8.05 -32.36
N GLY A 296 11.96 9.38 -32.29
CA GLY A 296 10.74 10.12 -32.04
C GLY A 296 10.21 10.03 -30.60
N TYR A 297 11.10 9.72 -29.66
CA TYR A 297 10.82 9.81 -28.22
C TYR A 297 11.75 10.85 -27.59
N ASP A 298 11.19 11.65 -26.70
CA ASP A 298 11.90 12.53 -25.78
C ASP A 298 11.70 12.04 -24.33
N VAL A 299 12.62 12.42 -23.45
CA VAL A 299 12.46 12.15 -22.01
C VAL A 299 11.77 13.33 -21.37
N TYR A 300 10.70 13.05 -20.62
CA TYR A 300 9.88 14.06 -19.98
C TYR A 300 9.29 13.57 -18.66
N ASP A 301 9.16 14.44 -17.67
CA ASP A 301 8.50 14.14 -16.41
C ASP A 301 6.97 14.36 -16.56
N PHE A 302 6.26 13.31 -16.94
CA PHE A 302 4.81 13.29 -17.05
C PHE A 302 4.12 12.74 -15.79
N ASN A 303 4.83 11.92 -15.03
CA ASN A 303 4.23 11.21 -13.91
C ASN A 303 5.08 11.43 -12.66
N TYR A 304 4.61 12.30 -11.78
CA TYR A 304 5.29 12.67 -10.54
C TYR A 304 5.58 11.50 -9.56
N HIS A 305 4.92 10.33 -9.73
CA HIS A 305 5.19 9.15 -8.92
C HIS A 305 6.42 8.38 -9.40
N PHE A 306 6.66 8.33 -10.73
CA PHE A 306 7.63 7.40 -11.32
C PHE A 306 8.81 8.10 -12.00
N GLY A 307 8.91 9.44 -11.90
CA GLY A 307 10.00 10.23 -12.44
C GLY A 307 9.95 10.40 -13.96
N ASP A 308 11.10 10.47 -14.60
CA ASP A 308 11.24 10.72 -16.03
C ASP A 308 10.67 9.58 -16.89
N ASN A 309 9.90 9.93 -17.90
CA ASN A 309 9.19 9.03 -18.81
C ASN A 309 9.64 9.24 -20.25
N TRP A 310 9.46 8.24 -21.12
CA TRP A 310 9.62 8.41 -22.56
C TRP A 310 8.29 8.82 -23.18
N TYR A 311 8.31 9.92 -23.90
CA TYR A 311 7.13 10.49 -24.56
C TYR A 311 7.34 10.61 -26.06
N SER A 312 6.38 10.16 -26.85
CA SER A 312 6.35 10.30 -28.30
C SER A 312 5.14 11.09 -28.75
N MET A 313 5.35 11.97 -29.75
CA MET A 313 4.32 12.67 -30.54
C MET A 313 4.55 12.49 -32.03
N GLN A 314 5.39 11.54 -32.44
CA GLN A 314 5.87 11.44 -33.82
C GLN A 314 5.36 10.18 -34.50
N ASP A 315 4.90 10.32 -35.74
CA ASP A 315 4.58 9.18 -36.60
C ASP A 315 5.82 8.36 -36.95
N GLY A 316 5.68 7.03 -36.94
CA GLY A 316 6.81 6.11 -37.16
C GLY A 316 7.80 6.02 -36.00
N SER A 317 7.49 6.58 -34.83
CA SER A 317 8.34 6.47 -33.66
C SER A 317 8.51 5.03 -33.18
N TYR A 318 9.68 4.74 -32.64
CA TYR A 318 9.98 3.48 -31.96
C TYR A 318 11.03 3.67 -30.87
N ILE A 319 11.01 2.75 -29.91
CA ILE A 319 12.02 2.64 -28.86
C ILE A 319 12.27 1.16 -28.57
N SER A 320 13.52 0.80 -28.29
CA SER A 320 13.84 -0.57 -27.89
C SER A 320 14.81 -0.63 -26.72
N PHE A 321 14.74 -1.73 -25.98
CA PHE A 321 15.53 -1.97 -24.75
C PHE A 321 16.06 -3.40 -24.76
N VAL A 322 17.15 -3.61 -24.01
CA VAL A 322 17.63 -4.94 -23.66
C VAL A 322 17.54 -5.11 -22.15
N VAL A 323 16.85 -6.14 -21.71
CA VAL A 323 16.71 -6.50 -20.28
C VAL A 323 17.06 -7.96 -20.04
N GLU A 324 17.63 -8.26 -18.87
CA GLU A 324 17.78 -9.63 -18.39
C GLU A 324 16.65 -9.91 -17.39
N ALA A 325 15.70 -10.74 -17.79
CA ALA A 325 14.48 -10.93 -17.02
C ALA A 325 13.90 -12.34 -17.18
N SER A 326 13.13 -12.77 -16.19
CA SER A 326 12.21 -13.90 -16.26
C SER A 326 10.77 -13.47 -16.53
N ASN A 327 10.45 -12.20 -16.20
CA ASN A 327 9.16 -11.60 -16.45
C ASN A 327 9.35 -10.15 -16.92
N ILE A 328 8.58 -9.76 -17.91
CA ILE A 328 8.63 -8.41 -18.50
C ILE A 328 7.22 -7.86 -18.58
N GLY A 329 7.02 -6.68 -18.08
CA GLY A 329 5.82 -5.90 -18.24
C GLY A 329 6.13 -4.48 -18.70
N ILE A 330 5.08 -3.72 -18.88
CA ILE A 330 5.15 -2.30 -19.23
C ILE A 330 4.24 -1.49 -18.32
N LEU A 331 4.74 -0.32 -17.96
CA LEU A 331 4.00 0.72 -17.28
C LEU A 331 3.85 1.89 -18.24
N TYR A 332 2.62 2.27 -18.58
CA TYR A 332 2.34 3.33 -19.55
C TYR A 332 1.12 4.16 -19.16
N GLN A 333 1.00 5.33 -19.75
CA GLN A 333 -0.11 6.26 -19.50
C GLN A 333 -1.27 5.98 -20.43
N ARG A 334 -2.49 6.02 -19.89
CA ARG A 334 -3.74 5.98 -20.66
C ARG A 334 -4.59 7.22 -20.41
N THR A 335 -5.42 7.60 -21.36
CA THR A 335 -6.33 8.75 -21.26
C THR A 335 -7.72 8.45 -21.81
N VAL A 336 -8.74 9.08 -21.23
CA VAL A 336 -10.12 9.06 -21.74
C VAL A 336 -10.37 10.10 -22.84
N GLU A 337 -9.40 10.97 -23.12
CA GLU A 337 -9.55 12.07 -24.08
C GLU A 337 -9.48 11.62 -25.54
N GLY A 338 -9.10 10.37 -25.80
CA GLY A 338 -8.98 9.83 -27.15
C GLY A 338 -7.82 10.42 -27.96
N THR A 339 -6.83 11.02 -27.29
CA THR A 339 -5.71 11.73 -27.93
C THR A 339 -4.47 10.87 -28.11
N PHE A 340 -4.34 9.76 -27.35
CA PHE A 340 -3.18 8.89 -27.42
C PHE A 340 -3.29 7.88 -28.56
N GLY A 341 -2.13 7.36 -28.97
CA GLY A 341 -1.98 6.39 -30.05
C GLY A 341 -1.99 4.95 -29.57
N GLN A 342 -1.92 4.07 -30.56
CA GLN A 342 -1.68 2.64 -30.35
C GLN A 342 -0.24 2.29 -30.74
N TYR A 343 0.39 1.40 -29.96
CA TYR A 343 1.76 1.00 -30.13
C TYR A 343 1.92 -0.51 -30.05
N ASP A 344 2.59 -1.10 -31.05
CA ASP A 344 2.84 -2.53 -31.13
C ASP A 344 4.09 -2.90 -30.35
N VAL A 345 3.99 -3.93 -29.52
CA VAL A 345 5.10 -4.46 -28.73
C VAL A 345 5.60 -5.74 -29.35
N TYR A 346 6.93 -5.82 -29.49
CA TYR A 346 7.67 -7.00 -29.91
C TYR A 346 8.68 -7.39 -28.82
N ILE A 347 8.81 -8.67 -28.58
CA ILE A 347 9.87 -9.25 -27.74
C ILE A 347 10.60 -10.28 -28.58
N ASP A 348 11.92 -10.11 -28.74
CA ASP A 348 12.79 -10.96 -29.56
C ASP A 348 12.24 -11.11 -31.00
N ASP A 349 11.87 -9.99 -31.60
CA ASP A 349 11.23 -9.87 -32.93
C ASP A 349 9.86 -10.54 -33.07
N GLN A 350 9.28 -11.10 -31.99
CA GLN A 350 7.94 -11.66 -32.01
C GLN A 350 6.93 -10.60 -31.54
N TYR A 351 5.88 -10.42 -32.34
CA TYR A 351 4.74 -9.57 -31.94
C TYR A 351 4.05 -10.15 -30.71
N VAL A 352 3.86 -9.33 -29.70
CA VAL A 352 3.19 -9.70 -28.45
C VAL A 352 1.76 -9.17 -28.41
N LYS A 353 1.61 -7.85 -28.51
CA LYS A 353 0.31 -7.17 -28.47
C LYS A 353 0.41 -5.74 -28.94
N THR A 354 -0.75 -5.10 -29.16
CA THR A 354 -0.87 -3.66 -29.31
C THR A 354 -1.34 -3.04 -28.00
N LEU A 355 -0.60 -2.05 -27.50
CA LEU A 355 -0.99 -1.20 -26.37
C LEU A 355 -1.88 -0.08 -26.90
N ASP A 356 -2.97 0.23 -26.22
CA ASP A 356 -3.83 1.37 -26.53
C ASP A 356 -3.69 2.43 -25.42
N GLY A 357 -3.17 3.59 -25.78
CA GLY A 357 -3.05 4.73 -24.88
C GLY A 357 -4.41 5.39 -24.55
N ASN A 358 -5.52 4.89 -25.11
CA ASN A 358 -6.85 5.37 -24.79
C ASN A 358 -7.65 4.28 -24.09
N TYR A 359 -8.61 4.71 -23.27
CA TYR A 359 -9.61 3.82 -22.68
C TYR A 359 -10.95 4.53 -22.54
N VAL A 360 -12.00 3.79 -22.26
CA VAL A 360 -13.38 4.28 -22.29
C VAL A 360 -13.95 4.50 -20.90
N GLU A 361 -13.09 4.46 -19.88
CA GLU A 361 -13.53 4.53 -18.51
C GLU A 361 -13.60 5.97 -17.97
N PHE A 362 -14.21 6.11 -16.84
CA PHE A 362 -14.72 7.35 -16.27
C PHE A 362 -13.64 8.20 -15.56
N TYR A 363 -12.44 7.68 -15.37
CA TYR A 363 -11.53 8.17 -14.34
C TYR A 363 -10.47 9.20 -14.78
N GLY A 364 -10.43 9.58 -16.02
CA GLY A 364 -9.46 10.55 -16.53
C GLY A 364 -8.19 9.92 -17.07
N THR A 365 -7.03 10.35 -16.60
CA THR A 365 -5.74 9.82 -17.01
C THR A 365 -5.24 8.83 -15.98
N GLU A 366 -4.91 7.62 -16.40
CA GLU A 366 -4.47 6.54 -15.51
C GLU A 366 -3.16 5.89 -15.97
N THR A 367 -2.47 5.30 -15.01
CA THR A 367 -1.28 4.50 -15.22
C THR A 367 -1.70 3.04 -15.38
N GLU A 368 -1.33 2.41 -16.49
CA GLU A 368 -1.63 1.01 -16.78
C GLU A 368 -0.36 0.16 -16.65
N ALA A 369 -0.46 -0.95 -15.92
CA ALA A 369 0.61 -1.93 -15.74
C ALA A 369 0.19 -3.25 -16.36
N GLU A 370 0.88 -3.68 -17.43
CA GLU A 370 0.55 -4.91 -18.15
C GLU A 370 1.75 -5.86 -18.22
N GLU A 371 1.51 -7.14 -17.98
CA GLU A 371 2.49 -8.19 -18.26
C GLU A 371 2.56 -8.45 -19.77
N LEU A 372 3.77 -8.52 -20.30
CA LEU A 372 4.05 -8.75 -21.72
C LEU A 372 4.67 -10.12 -21.96
N PHE A 373 5.47 -10.60 -21.03
CA PHE A 373 6.19 -11.87 -21.12
C PHE A 373 6.41 -12.49 -19.74
N ALA A 374 6.24 -13.77 -19.66
CA ALA A 374 6.64 -14.57 -18.51
C ALA A 374 7.38 -15.83 -18.99
N SER A 375 8.56 -16.08 -18.45
CA SER A 375 9.32 -17.29 -18.71
C SER A 375 8.58 -18.51 -18.17
N PRO A 376 8.34 -19.56 -18.98
CA PRO A 376 7.57 -20.73 -18.53
C PRO A 376 8.21 -21.51 -17.38
N ASP A 377 9.52 -21.41 -17.23
CA ASP A 377 10.29 -22.08 -16.18
C ASP A 377 10.83 -21.12 -15.10
N GLY A 378 10.50 -19.82 -15.23
CA GLY A 378 10.99 -18.75 -14.35
C GLY A 378 12.47 -18.42 -14.54
N GLY A 379 13.13 -18.96 -15.58
CA GLY A 379 14.53 -18.68 -15.89
C GLY A 379 14.72 -17.28 -16.47
N LYS A 380 15.81 -16.60 -16.09
CA LYS A 380 16.20 -15.32 -16.67
C LYS A 380 16.95 -15.49 -17.98
N ALA A 381 16.63 -14.64 -18.95
CA ALA A 381 17.34 -14.52 -20.21
C ALA A 381 17.40 -13.06 -20.66
N TYR A 382 18.31 -12.74 -21.59
CA TYR A 382 18.31 -11.42 -22.24
C TYR A 382 17.22 -11.38 -23.31
N HIS A 383 16.39 -10.35 -23.25
CA HIS A 383 15.34 -10.09 -24.20
C HIS A 383 15.47 -8.71 -24.82
N VAL A 384 15.14 -8.60 -26.10
CA VAL A 384 15.01 -7.31 -26.80
C VAL A 384 13.54 -6.94 -26.85
N ILE A 385 13.18 -5.85 -26.17
CA ILE A 385 11.82 -5.32 -26.18
C ILE A 385 11.81 -4.18 -27.20
N LYS A 386 10.87 -4.17 -28.13
CA LYS A 386 10.70 -3.08 -29.10
C LYS A 386 9.25 -2.62 -29.10
N ILE A 387 9.04 -1.31 -28.94
CA ILE A 387 7.74 -0.65 -28.93
C ILE A 387 7.70 0.29 -30.10
N VAL A 388 6.75 0.09 -31.02
CA VAL A 388 6.67 0.77 -32.32
C VAL A 388 5.28 1.37 -32.49
N LYS A 389 5.22 2.62 -32.95
CA LYS A 389 3.95 3.24 -33.34
C LYS A 389 3.21 2.35 -34.32
N ASN A 390 1.97 1.95 -33.98
CA ASN A 390 1.13 1.18 -34.90
C ASN A 390 0.77 2.04 -36.13
N PRO A 391 1.03 1.58 -37.38
CA PRO A 391 0.85 2.37 -38.55
C PRO A 391 -0.62 2.67 -38.88
N THR A 392 -1.56 1.96 -38.27
CA THR A 392 -3.01 2.19 -38.45
C THR A 392 -3.59 3.14 -37.41
N SER A 393 -2.85 3.44 -36.34
CA SER A 393 -3.28 4.39 -35.32
C SER A 393 -3.19 5.82 -35.84
N PHE A 394 -4.29 6.56 -35.73
CA PHE A 394 -4.35 7.95 -36.15
C PHE A 394 -3.56 8.88 -35.23
N ASN A 395 -3.66 8.67 -33.93
CA ASN A 395 -2.97 9.46 -32.92
C ASN A 395 -1.52 9.01 -32.76
N THR A 396 -0.67 9.92 -32.29
CA THR A 396 0.77 9.70 -32.13
C THR A 396 1.26 9.77 -30.68
N ASP A 397 0.51 10.44 -29.82
CA ASP A 397 0.92 10.66 -28.43
C ASP A 397 0.95 9.35 -27.64
N PHE A 398 2.05 9.09 -26.95
CA PHE A 398 2.21 7.91 -26.11
C PHE A 398 3.27 8.13 -25.03
N VAL A 399 2.98 7.70 -23.82
CA VAL A 399 3.90 7.81 -22.68
C VAL A 399 4.22 6.42 -22.16
N ILE A 400 5.49 6.06 -22.21
CA ILE A 400 6.04 4.90 -21.52
C ILE A 400 6.65 5.38 -20.20
N ILE A 401 6.07 4.94 -19.08
CA ILE A 401 6.54 5.31 -17.74
C ILE A 401 7.74 4.45 -17.36
N GLY A 402 7.68 3.16 -17.66
CA GLY A 402 8.78 2.25 -17.38
C GLY A 402 8.54 0.83 -17.88
N LEU A 403 9.56 0.00 -17.76
CA LEU A 403 9.47 -1.44 -17.91
C LEU A 403 9.36 -2.07 -16.52
N LEU A 404 8.49 -3.05 -16.39
CA LEU A 404 8.31 -3.87 -15.20
C LEU A 404 9.16 -5.14 -15.39
N VAL A 405 10.22 -5.28 -14.60
CA VAL A 405 11.25 -6.31 -14.81
C VAL A 405 11.44 -7.15 -13.55
N SER A 406 11.56 -8.47 -13.72
CA SER A 406 11.91 -9.34 -12.58
C SER A 406 12.85 -10.50 -12.95
#